data_9beb6c7d022fc8c77c2817eb5567b2db
#
_entry.id   9beb6c7d022fc8c77c2817eb5567b2db
#
_cell.length_a   1.000
_cell.length_b   1.000
_cell.length_c   1.000
_cell.angle_alpha   90.00
_cell.angle_beta   90.00
_cell.angle_gamma   90.00
#
_symmetry.space_group_name_H-M   'P 1'
#
loop_
_entity.id
_entity.type
_entity.pdbx_description
1 polymer ?
#
loop_
_entity_poly.entity_id
_entity_poly.type
_entity_poly.pdbx_seq_one_letter_code
_entity_poly.pdbx_strand_id
1 'polypeptide(L)'
;MRAHAWGLWQRILPVWESWQRSDAVFGATDRIFRELQAFKVGDRMEVETAPLMFTVIFDPIAAKHVRDHRLASSESLRGIAIPDFPRGAITLKSVWFPIHRDRVTPLPIWDGEAKLDDGNPTRTWQRQIVVDPGGAHDEPTSGAIDDLVDGIHRVPLDAFIHRTLSTRDEVAAAQRVSRDPTLSIGDHVVLLGMHISTKEIPDWVWATLWWHDSPDDGPYAVGRPAALAGAARNYLMDVTFSATDPKGAPRAVMNPWLEARFPSGVVSNCLTCHRRAAYGTQEYLPVTREDTRIDDPYFDDKTQTDMVWSLALEAR
;
A
#
# COMPACT_ATOMS: atom_id res chain seq x y z
N MET A 1 -6.14 -10.40 40.95
CA MET A 1 -6.16 -11.27 39.75
C MET A 1 -6.89 -10.66 38.55
N ARG A 2 -6.82 -9.35 38.28
CA ARG A 2 -7.46 -8.70 37.11
C ARG A 2 -6.48 -7.92 36.21
N ALA A 3 -5.20 -7.84 36.56
CA ALA A 3 -4.20 -7.07 35.78
C ALA A 3 -3.50 -7.87 34.68
N HIS A 4 -3.64 -9.19 34.62
CA HIS A 4 -2.95 -10.03 33.62
C HIS A 4 -3.72 -10.29 32.33
N ALA A 5 -5.02 -9.96 32.30
CA ALA A 5 -5.86 -10.16 31.11
C ALA A 5 -5.68 -9.05 30.05
N TRP A 6 -5.29 -7.86 30.44
CA TRP A 6 -5.16 -6.71 29.53
C TRP A 6 -3.87 -6.75 28.68
N GLY A 7 -2.81 -7.41 29.16
CA GLY A 7 -1.56 -7.56 28.42
C GLY A 7 -1.60 -8.53 27.23
N LEU A 8 -2.61 -9.41 27.18
CA LEU A 8 -2.76 -10.38 26.08
C LEU A 8 -3.47 -9.82 24.85
N TRP A 9 -4.22 -8.73 25.00
CA TRP A 9 -4.97 -8.12 23.90
C TRP A 9 -4.15 -7.14 23.03
N GLN A 10 -2.98 -6.72 23.49
CA GLN A 10 -2.06 -5.82 22.74
C GLN A 10 -1.21 -6.52 21.68
N ARG A 11 -1.36 -7.83 21.48
CA ARG A 11 -0.58 -8.64 20.53
C ARG A 11 -1.43 -9.47 19.56
N ILE A 12 -2.64 -9.08 19.27
CA ILE A 12 -3.33 -9.67 18.11
C ILE A 12 -2.85 -8.92 16.88
N LEU A 13 -1.78 -9.43 16.29
CA LEU A 13 -1.35 -8.99 14.97
C LEU A 13 -2.50 -9.22 13.99
N PRO A 14 -2.76 -8.31 13.06
CA PRO A 14 -3.69 -8.55 11.97
C PRO A 14 -3.35 -9.87 11.28
N VAL A 15 -4.34 -10.66 10.90
CA VAL A 15 -4.13 -11.99 10.31
C VAL A 15 -3.19 -11.96 9.10
N TRP A 16 -3.20 -10.87 8.33
CA TRP A 16 -2.35 -10.69 7.17
C TRP A 16 -0.85 -10.55 7.51
N GLU A 17 -0.47 -10.23 8.73
CA GLU A 17 0.95 -10.23 9.14
C GLU A 17 1.53 -11.64 9.24
N SER A 18 0.70 -12.66 9.32
CA SER A 18 1.14 -14.07 9.26
C SER A 18 1.25 -14.61 7.83
N TRP A 19 0.82 -13.84 6.82
CA TRP A 19 0.84 -14.27 5.43
C TRP A 19 2.22 -14.13 4.80
N GLN A 20 2.41 -14.74 3.64
CA GLN A 20 3.71 -14.78 2.99
C GLN A 20 3.98 -13.47 2.23
N ARG A 21 5.11 -12.84 2.52
CA ARG A 21 5.59 -11.71 1.71
C ARG A 21 6.04 -12.21 0.35
N SER A 22 5.98 -11.32 -0.64
CA SER A 22 6.39 -11.63 -2.01
C SER A 22 7.86 -12.07 -2.11
N ASP A 23 8.77 -11.58 -1.26
CA ASP A 23 10.15 -12.06 -1.22
C ASP A 23 10.24 -13.58 -0.96
N ALA A 24 9.42 -14.09 -0.03
CA ALA A 24 9.33 -15.51 0.26
C ALA A 24 8.63 -16.30 -0.87
N VAL A 25 7.59 -15.71 -1.50
CA VAL A 25 6.84 -16.34 -2.59
C VAL A 25 7.69 -16.46 -3.86
N PHE A 26 8.50 -15.45 -4.19
CA PHE A 26 9.33 -15.38 -5.40
C PHE A 26 10.81 -15.74 -5.16
N GLY A 27 11.18 -16.18 -3.96
CA GLY A 27 12.54 -16.62 -3.64
C GLY A 27 13.59 -15.51 -3.59
N ALA A 28 13.16 -14.27 -3.29
CA ALA A 28 14.03 -13.11 -3.14
C ALA A 28 14.32 -12.86 -1.66
N THR A 29 15.51 -13.17 -1.19
CA THR A 29 15.84 -13.26 0.25
C THR A 29 16.09 -11.92 0.96
N ASP A 30 16.15 -10.79 0.26
CA ASP A 30 16.63 -9.50 0.80
C ASP A 30 15.66 -8.33 0.68
N ARG A 31 14.38 -8.59 0.40
CA ARG A 31 13.40 -7.55 0.07
C ARG A 31 12.23 -7.45 1.07
N ILE A 32 12.54 -7.33 2.36
CA ILE A 32 11.53 -7.09 3.41
C ILE A 32 10.71 -5.84 3.09
N PHE A 33 11.40 -4.75 2.74
CA PHE A 33 10.80 -3.54 2.21
C PHE A 33 11.34 -3.28 0.79
N ARG A 34 10.51 -2.71 -0.05
CA ARG A 34 10.81 -2.36 -1.43
C ARG A 34 10.71 -0.85 -1.63
N GLU A 35 11.55 -0.34 -2.51
CA GLU A 35 11.35 0.97 -3.10
C GLU A 35 10.16 0.91 -4.05
N LEU A 36 9.43 2.02 -4.19
CA LEU A 36 8.60 2.20 -5.37
C LEU A 36 9.55 2.19 -6.57
N GLN A 37 9.30 1.32 -7.53
CA GLN A 37 10.12 1.31 -8.74
C GLN A 37 10.04 2.68 -9.39
N ALA A 38 11.20 3.25 -9.73
CA ALA A 38 11.26 4.48 -10.50
C ALA A 38 10.53 4.25 -11.83
N PHE A 39 9.54 5.09 -12.12
CA PHE A 39 8.79 4.99 -13.36
C PHE A 39 9.38 5.94 -14.38
N LYS A 40 9.52 5.46 -15.60
CA LYS A 40 9.86 6.29 -16.73
C LYS A 40 8.55 6.93 -17.24
N VAL A 41 8.43 8.23 -17.03
CA VAL A 41 7.33 9.02 -17.61
C VAL A 41 7.91 9.76 -18.82
N GLY A 42 7.70 9.25 -20.02
CA GLY A 42 8.36 9.73 -21.23
C GLY A 42 9.88 9.53 -21.11
N ASP A 43 10.66 10.58 -21.38
CA ASP A 43 12.14 10.55 -21.28
C ASP A 43 12.68 10.88 -19.88
N ARG A 44 11.81 11.11 -18.90
CA ARG A 44 12.22 11.47 -17.52
C ARG A 44 12.06 10.30 -16.57
N MET A 45 13.13 10.02 -15.85
CA MET A 45 13.09 9.17 -14.66
C MET A 45 12.69 10.06 -13.47
N GLU A 46 11.50 9.88 -12.95
CA GLU A 46 11.12 10.50 -11.68
C GLU A 46 11.47 9.53 -10.54
N VAL A 47 12.42 9.96 -9.70
CA VAL A 47 12.79 9.22 -8.49
C VAL A 47 12.01 9.79 -7.33
N GLU A 48 11.27 8.94 -6.66
CA GLU A 48 10.62 9.25 -5.40
C GLU A 48 11.64 9.74 -4.36
N THR A 49 11.35 10.86 -3.73
CA THR A 49 12.19 11.42 -2.66
C THR A 49 11.63 11.16 -1.26
N ALA A 50 10.39 10.69 -1.14
CA ALA A 50 9.80 10.36 0.16
C ALA A 50 10.31 9.00 0.66
N PRO A 51 10.53 8.83 1.98
CA PRO A 51 11.05 7.59 2.56
C PRO A 51 9.99 6.49 2.66
N LEU A 52 9.27 6.25 1.58
CA LEU A 52 8.21 5.26 1.54
C LEU A 52 8.73 3.85 1.28
N MET A 53 8.23 2.92 2.06
CA MET A 53 8.59 1.52 2.02
C MET A 53 7.36 0.70 1.66
N PHE A 54 7.51 -0.25 0.73
CA PHE A 54 6.40 -1.07 0.26
C PHE A 54 6.58 -2.52 0.66
N THR A 55 5.49 -3.19 1.02
CA THR A 55 5.45 -4.65 1.13
C THR A 55 4.31 -5.20 0.29
N VAL A 56 4.52 -6.37 -0.31
CA VAL A 56 3.49 -7.13 -1.00
C VAL A 56 3.35 -8.47 -0.30
N ILE A 57 2.12 -8.86 -0.02
CA ILE A 57 1.79 -10.01 0.81
C ILE A 57 0.74 -10.85 0.08
N PHE A 58 0.91 -12.16 0.14
CA PHE A 58 0.01 -13.15 -0.44
C PHE A 58 -0.60 -13.98 0.69
N ASP A 59 -1.91 -14.12 0.69
CA ASP A 59 -2.57 -15.05 1.59
C ASP A 59 -2.18 -16.51 1.27
N PRO A 60 -2.48 -17.48 2.13
CA PRO A 60 -2.11 -18.88 1.88
C PRO A 60 -2.66 -19.45 0.57
N ILE A 61 -3.83 -19.00 0.11
CA ILE A 61 -4.44 -19.47 -1.15
C ILE A 61 -3.66 -18.92 -2.35
N ALA A 62 -3.42 -17.62 -2.38
CA ALA A 62 -2.68 -16.97 -3.45
C ALA A 62 -1.22 -17.48 -3.50
N ALA A 63 -0.54 -17.57 -2.35
CA ALA A 63 0.82 -18.07 -2.28
C ALA A 63 0.93 -19.53 -2.72
N LYS A 64 -0.05 -20.37 -2.37
CA LYS A 64 -0.12 -21.77 -2.84
C LYS A 64 -0.29 -21.84 -4.35
N HIS A 65 -1.17 -21.03 -4.93
CA HIS A 65 -1.41 -20.96 -6.36
C HIS A 65 -0.12 -20.63 -7.13
N VAL A 66 0.62 -19.62 -6.69
CA VAL A 66 1.90 -19.24 -7.31
C VAL A 66 2.89 -20.42 -7.29
N ARG A 67 2.99 -21.14 -6.18
CA ARG A 67 3.90 -22.31 -6.06
C ARG A 67 3.45 -23.48 -6.91
N ASP A 68 2.18 -23.86 -6.84
CA ASP A 68 1.65 -25.06 -7.54
C ASP A 68 1.81 -24.94 -9.05
N HIS A 69 1.66 -23.73 -9.58
CA HIS A 69 1.80 -23.44 -11.01
C HIS A 69 3.16 -22.87 -11.40
N ARG A 70 4.13 -22.83 -10.46
CA ARG A 70 5.50 -22.32 -10.67
C ARG A 70 5.53 -20.89 -11.25
N LEU A 71 4.57 -20.06 -10.91
CA LEU A 71 4.42 -18.71 -11.47
C LEU A 71 5.51 -17.73 -11.00
N ALA A 72 6.36 -18.13 -10.07
CA ALA A 72 7.56 -17.38 -9.70
C ALA A 72 8.70 -17.53 -10.72
N SER A 73 8.59 -18.44 -11.68
CA SER A 73 9.59 -18.66 -12.74
C SER A 73 9.21 -17.91 -14.02
N SER A 74 10.14 -17.14 -14.55
CA SER A 74 10.00 -16.47 -15.85
C SER A 74 9.79 -17.45 -17.01
N GLU A 75 10.34 -18.65 -16.89
CA GLU A 75 10.14 -19.72 -17.88
C GLU A 75 8.66 -20.14 -17.94
N SER A 76 8.01 -20.25 -16.76
CA SER A 76 6.60 -20.64 -16.67
C SER A 76 5.64 -19.55 -17.17
N LEU A 77 6.11 -18.30 -17.27
CA LEU A 77 5.31 -17.18 -17.75
C LEU A 77 5.49 -16.88 -19.25
N ARG A 78 6.44 -17.55 -19.93
CA ARG A 78 6.69 -17.30 -21.36
C ARG A 78 5.74 -18.10 -22.24
N GLY A 79 4.89 -17.40 -22.97
CA GLY A 79 4.07 -17.98 -24.03
C GLY A 79 2.91 -18.86 -23.57
N ILE A 80 2.54 -18.82 -22.28
CA ILE A 80 1.46 -19.62 -21.71
C ILE A 80 0.47 -18.66 -21.02
N ALA A 81 -0.82 -18.88 -21.24
CA ALA A 81 -1.84 -18.28 -20.39
C ALA A 81 -1.70 -18.89 -18.99
N ILE A 82 -1.52 -18.07 -17.96
CA ILE A 82 -1.51 -18.58 -16.59
C ILE A 82 -2.93 -18.96 -16.16
N PRO A 83 -3.09 -19.99 -15.30
CA PRO A 83 -4.38 -20.25 -14.70
C PRO A 83 -4.80 -19.10 -13.79
N ASP A 84 -6.09 -18.77 -13.82
CA ASP A 84 -6.68 -17.77 -12.93
C ASP A 84 -6.44 -18.13 -11.47
N PHE A 85 -6.23 -17.12 -10.63
CA PHE A 85 -6.20 -17.33 -9.20
C PHE A 85 -7.52 -17.89 -8.70
N PRO A 86 -7.50 -18.83 -7.74
CA PRO A 86 -8.71 -19.43 -7.21
C PRO A 86 -9.53 -18.39 -6.42
N ARG A 87 -10.84 -18.59 -6.42
CA ARG A 87 -11.74 -17.76 -5.64
C ARG A 87 -11.32 -17.73 -4.17
N GLY A 88 -11.36 -16.53 -3.57
CA GLY A 88 -10.94 -16.29 -2.20
C GLY A 88 -9.43 -16.04 -2.03
N ALA A 89 -8.63 -16.06 -3.11
CA ALA A 89 -7.25 -15.60 -3.04
C ALA A 89 -7.20 -14.11 -2.71
N ILE A 90 -6.24 -13.70 -1.85
CA ILE A 90 -6.07 -12.32 -1.41
C ILE A 90 -4.61 -11.90 -1.62
N THR A 91 -4.42 -10.70 -2.18
CA THR A 91 -3.11 -10.04 -2.20
C THR A 91 -3.21 -8.66 -1.57
N LEU A 92 -2.15 -8.25 -0.87
CA LEU A 92 -2.07 -6.94 -0.23
C LEU A 92 -0.82 -6.22 -0.71
N LYS A 93 -0.93 -4.90 -0.93
CA LYS A 93 0.21 -4.00 -1.10
C LYS A 93 0.10 -2.89 -0.08
N SER A 94 1.05 -2.78 0.82
CA SER A 94 1.07 -1.78 1.89
C SER A 94 2.20 -0.78 1.75
N VAL A 95 1.95 0.44 2.19
CA VAL A 95 2.88 1.57 2.20
C VAL A 95 3.17 1.93 3.64
N TRP A 96 4.45 1.95 3.98
CA TRP A 96 4.95 2.24 5.30
C TRP A 96 5.86 3.46 5.32
N PHE A 97 5.86 4.15 6.44
CA PHE A 97 6.72 5.30 6.69
C PHE A 97 7.51 5.11 7.98
N PRO A 98 8.81 5.42 8.02
CA PRO A 98 9.62 5.23 9.21
C PRO A 98 9.36 6.33 10.25
N ILE A 99 9.31 5.93 11.52
CA ILE A 99 9.15 6.81 12.67
C ILE A 99 10.25 6.50 13.68
N HIS A 100 11.02 7.49 14.06
CA HIS A 100 12.01 7.35 15.12
C HIS A 100 11.35 7.28 16.48
N ARG A 101 11.86 6.42 17.36
CA ARG A 101 11.33 6.22 18.71
C ARG A 101 11.65 7.36 19.69
N ASP A 102 12.61 8.20 19.37
CA ASP A 102 13.20 9.21 20.26
C ASP A 102 12.86 10.66 19.87
N ARG A 103 12.09 10.84 18.79
CA ARG A 103 11.70 12.17 18.28
C ARG A 103 10.40 12.12 17.53
N VAL A 104 9.71 13.26 17.45
CA VAL A 104 8.55 13.42 16.57
C VAL A 104 8.98 13.42 15.11
N THR A 105 8.13 12.86 14.23
CA THR A 105 8.41 12.74 12.81
C THR A 105 7.33 13.47 11.99
N PRO A 106 7.69 14.47 11.16
CA PRO A 106 6.74 15.13 10.28
C PRO A 106 6.19 14.16 9.23
N LEU A 107 4.88 14.22 8.99
CA LEU A 107 4.18 13.42 8.00
C LEU A 107 3.23 14.29 7.19
N PRO A 108 3.37 14.37 5.85
CA PRO A 108 2.41 15.06 5.02
C PRO A 108 1.07 14.31 4.97
N ILE A 109 -0.03 15.04 4.85
CA ILE A 109 -1.39 14.51 4.79
C ILE A 109 -2.06 14.95 3.50
N TRP A 110 -2.71 14.01 2.83
CA TRP A 110 -3.51 14.32 1.65
C TRP A 110 -4.73 15.17 2.04
N ASP A 111 -4.87 16.30 1.39
CA ASP A 111 -5.94 17.29 1.69
C ASP A 111 -7.25 17.03 0.92
N GLY A 112 -7.32 15.97 0.13
CA GLY A 112 -8.51 15.62 -0.64
C GLY A 112 -8.65 16.37 -1.98
N GLU A 113 -7.74 17.29 -2.28
CA GLU A 113 -7.75 17.97 -3.58
C GLU A 113 -7.09 17.10 -4.65
N ALA A 114 -7.92 16.59 -5.56
CA ALA A 114 -7.45 15.93 -6.77
C ALA A 114 -7.09 16.98 -7.82
N LYS A 115 -5.84 17.41 -7.87
CA LYS A 115 -5.35 18.22 -8.99
C LYS A 115 -4.90 17.30 -10.11
N LEU A 116 -5.58 17.41 -11.24
CA LEU A 116 -5.43 16.52 -12.40
C LEU A 116 -4.04 16.54 -13.04
N ASP A 117 -3.24 17.58 -12.79
CA ASP A 117 -2.00 17.86 -13.54
C ASP A 117 -0.72 17.80 -12.69
N ASP A 118 -0.82 17.52 -11.41
CA ASP A 118 0.35 17.49 -10.53
C ASP A 118 1.03 16.12 -10.57
N GLY A 119 2.01 15.98 -11.42
CA GLY A 119 2.82 14.74 -11.55
C GLY A 119 3.65 14.35 -10.32
N ASN A 120 3.54 15.08 -9.20
CA ASN A 120 4.10 14.72 -7.90
C ASN A 120 3.35 15.39 -6.75
N PRO A 121 2.22 14.83 -6.32
CA PRO A 121 1.35 15.42 -5.32
C PRO A 121 1.98 15.53 -3.92
N THR A 122 2.94 14.69 -3.56
CA THR A 122 3.57 14.79 -2.22
C THR A 122 4.34 16.09 -2.02
N ARG A 123 4.74 16.75 -3.10
CA ARG A 123 5.32 18.11 -3.05
C ARG A 123 4.28 19.21 -2.90
N THR A 124 3.03 18.92 -3.20
CA THR A 124 1.93 19.88 -3.17
C THR A 124 1.04 19.74 -1.94
N TRP A 125 1.17 18.64 -1.18
CA TRP A 125 0.43 18.46 0.05
C TRP A 125 0.91 19.44 1.11
N GLN A 126 0.10 20.44 1.39
CA GLN A 126 0.46 21.53 2.30
C GLN A 126 0.14 21.19 3.75
N ARG A 127 -0.76 20.21 3.98
CA ARG A 127 -1.09 19.77 5.32
C ARG A 127 -0.02 18.80 5.83
N GLN A 128 0.36 19.00 7.07
CA GLN A 128 1.29 18.14 7.78
C GLN A 128 0.78 17.89 9.19
N ILE A 129 1.14 16.73 9.71
CA ILE A 129 1.07 16.39 11.14
C ILE A 129 2.47 16.04 11.62
N VAL A 130 2.63 15.92 12.92
CA VAL A 130 3.80 15.25 13.52
C VAL A 130 3.35 13.97 14.20
N VAL A 131 4.02 12.87 13.92
CA VAL A 131 3.80 11.60 14.61
C VAL A 131 4.66 11.56 15.85
N ASP A 132 4.03 11.35 16.99
CA ASP A 132 4.69 11.21 18.28
C ASP A 132 4.83 9.73 18.65
N PRO A 133 6.06 9.22 18.78
CA PRO A 133 6.29 7.81 19.12
C PRO A 133 5.92 7.45 20.57
N GLY A 134 5.70 8.46 21.42
CA GLY A 134 5.48 8.25 22.85
C GLY A 134 6.78 7.86 23.60
N GLY A 135 7.01 8.45 24.76
CA GLY A 135 8.10 8.02 25.64
C GLY A 135 9.22 9.03 25.92
N ALA A 136 9.28 10.15 25.20
CA ALA A 136 10.27 11.21 25.48
C ALA A 136 9.67 12.43 26.18
N HIS A 137 8.40 12.41 26.52
CA HIS A 137 7.72 13.54 27.16
C HIS A 137 7.04 13.09 28.45
N ASP A 138 7.35 13.77 29.54
CA ASP A 138 6.95 13.48 30.93
C ASP A 138 5.45 13.59 31.23
N GLU A 139 4.59 13.69 30.23
CA GLU A 139 3.13 13.71 30.39
C GLU A 139 2.49 12.59 29.55
N PRO A 140 1.67 11.71 30.15
CA PRO A 140 0.88 10.77 29.40
C PRO A 140 -0.20 11.54 28.65
N THR A 141 0.01 11.79 27.36
CA THR A 141 -1.02 12.37 26.51
C THR A 141 -2.19 11.41 26.42
N SER A 142 -3.27 11.76 27.09
CA SER A 142 -4.58 11.12 26.90
C SER A 142 -4.96 11.32 25.44
N GLY A 143 -5.19 10.25 24.71
CA GLY A 143 -5.53 10.06 23.32
C GLY A 143 -6.43 11.06 22.57
N ALA A 144 -6.22 12.34 22.73
CA ALA A 144 -6.86 13.39 21.96
C ALA A 144 -5.88 13.85 20.87
N ILE A 145 -6.34 13.82 19.65
CA ILE A 145 -5.70 14.28 18.41
C ILE A 145 -5.44 15.82 18.41
N ASP A 146 -5.51 16.50 19.54
CA ASP A 146 -5.67 17.97 19.61
C ASP A 146 -4.42 18.76 20.02
N ASP A 147 -3.27 18.12 20.20
CA ASP A 147 -2.06 18.85 20.58
C ASP A 147 -1.33 19.40 19.36
N LEU A 148 -1.30 20.73 19.24
CA LEU A 148 -0.51 21.43 18.23
C LEU A 148 0.93 21.61 18.71
N VAL A 149 1.90 21.10 17.97
CA VAL A 149 3.32 21.44 18.11
C VAL A 149 3.65 22.50 17.07
N ASP A 150 3.97 23.72 17.50
CA ASP A 150 4.29 24.84 16.60
C ASP A 150 3.22 25.10 15.50
N GLY A 151 1.93 24.92 15.85
CA GLY A 151 0.83 25.06 14.90
C GLY A 151 0.57 23.84 14.02
N ILE A 152 1.31 22.74 14.20
CA ILE A 152 1.15 21.48 13.50
C ILE A 152 0.46 20.46 14.43
N HIS A 153 -0.50 19.74 13.89
CA HIS A 153 -1.27 18.73 14.62
C HIS A 153 -0.37 17.56 15.06
N ARG A 154 -0.34 17.25 16.35
CA ARG A 154 0.42 16.15 16.92
C ARG A 154 -0.44 14.91 17.06
N VAL A 155 0.02 13.79 16.55
CA VAL A 155 -0.70 12.51 16.49
C VAL A 155 0.12 11.41 17.15
N PRO A 156 -0.45 10.68 18.12
CA PRO A 156 0.27 9.58 18.77
C PRO A 156 0.47 8.41 17.81
N LEU A 157 1.54 7.64 18.01
CA LEU A 157 1.87 6.45 17.22
C LEU A 157 0.71 5.44 17.16
N ASP A 158 -0.02 5.28 18.28
CA ASP A 158 -1.16 4.36 18.39
C ASP A 158 -2.37 4.75 17.52
N ALA A 159 -2.39 5.96 16.96
CA ALA A 159 -3.38 6.34 15.95
C ALA A 159 -3.14 5.65 14.60
N PHE A 160 -2.01 4.99 14.42
CA PHE A 160 -1.64 4.25 13.22
C PHE A 160 -1.58 2.75 13.48
N ILE A 161 -1.89 1.95 12.47
CA ILE A 161 -1.40 0.58 12.42
C ILE A 161 0.12 0.68 12.25
N HIS A 162 0.87 0.16 13.21
CA HIS A 162 2.32 0.30 13.23
C HIS A 162 3.04 -0.99 13.62
N ARG A 163 4.31 -1.06 13.31
CA ARG A 163 5.23 -2.14 13.70
C ARG A 163 6.52 -1.54 14.23
N THR A 164 7.12 -2.24 15.21
CA THR A 164 8.46 -1.91 15.69
C THR A 164 9.49 -2.71 14.91
N LEU A 165 10.54 -2.04 14.42
CA LEU A 165 11.70 -2.69 13.82
C LEU A 165 12.43 -3.48 14.89
N SER A 166 12.36 -4.80 14.84
CA SER A 166 12.80 -5.70 15.91
C SER A 166 14.05 -6.48 15.57
N THR A 167 14.40 -6.56 14.29
CA THR A 167 15.56 -7.30 13.80
C THR A 167 16.53 -6.43 13.03
N ARG A 168 17.80 -6.86 12.94
CA ARG A 168 18.81 -6.17 12.13
C ARG A 168 18.45 -6.14 10.66
N ASP A 169 17.81 -7.19 10.16
CA ASP A 169 17.42 -7.29 8.76
C ASP A 169 16.29 -6.30 8.42
N GLU A 170 15.30 -6.15 9.32
CA GLU A 170 14.25 -5.14 9.18
C GLU A 170 14.83 -3.73 9.18
N VAL A 171 15.74 -3.43 10.10
CA VAL A 171 16.43 -2.14 10.18
C VAL A 171 17.23 -1.87 8.91
N ALA A 172 18.05 -2.82 8.46
CA ALA A 172 18.85 -2.68 7.24
C ALA A 172 17.98 -2.47 6.00
N ALA A 173 16.87 -3.19 5.91
CA ALA A 173 15.90 -3.03 4.83
C ALA A 173 15.22 -1.65 4.88
N ALA A 174 14.81 -1.20 6.06
CA ALA A 174 14.21 0.11 6.26
C ALA A 174 15.20 1.26 5.93
N GLN A 175 16.42 1.20 6.45
CA GLN A 175 17.50 2.16 6.16
C GLN A 175 17.76 2.30 4.65
N ARG A 176 17.86 1.16 3.96
CA ARG A 176 18.14 1.13 2.52
C ARG A 176 17.03 1.82 1.72
N VAL A 177 15.77 1.46 2.02
CA VAL A 177 14.62 1.92 1.23
C VAL A 177 14.23 3.34 1.58
N SER A 178 14.21 3.70 2.86
CA SER A 178 13.89 5.06 3.31
C SER A 178 15.03 6.06 3.11
N ARG A 179 16.26 5.55 2.83
CA ARG A 179 17.49 6.34 2.78
C ARG A 179 17.81 7.06 4.09
N ASP A 180 17.33 6.49 5.20
CA ASP A 180 17.61 7.00 6.53
C ASP A 180 18.54 6.04 7.29
N PRO A 181 19.86 6.28 7.29
CA PRO A 181 20.83 5.41 7.95
C PRO A 181 20.76 5.49 9.49
N THR A 182 19.98 6.41 10.04
CA THR A 182 19.88 6.61 11.49
C THR A 182 18.83 5.72 12.15
N LEU A 183 17.98 5.05 11.36
CA LEU A 183 17.03 4.07 11.90
C LEU A 183 17.73 2.95 12.65
N SER A 184 17.11 2.47 13.72
CA SER A 184 17.67 1.47 14.63
C SER A 184 16.60 0.51 15.16
N ILE A 185 17.05 -0.55 15.82
CA ILE A 185 16.13 -1.46 16.53
C ILE A 185 15.35 -0.65 17.58
N GLY A 186 14.04 -0.83 17.58
CA GLY A 186 13.11 -0.10 18.44
C GLY A 186 12.44 1.08 17.76
N ASP A 187 12.92 1.55 16.61
CA ASP A 187 12.19 2.49 15.77
C ASP A 187 10.97 1.83 15.14
N HIS A 188 10.05 2.62 14.60
CA HIS A 188 8.77 2.13 14.14
C HIS A 188 8.57 2.38 12.64
N VAL A 189 7.60 1.67 12.08
CA VAL A 189 7.03 1.96 10.77
C VAL A 189 5.52 2.05 10.93
N VAL A 190 4.92 3.10 10.38
CA VAL A 190 3.46 3.31 10.37
C VAL A 190 2.89 2.99 9.01
N LEU A 191 1.73 2.35 8.98
CA LEU A 191 0.99 2.07 7.75
C LEU A 191 0.32 3.36 7.28
N LEU A 192 0.68 3.83 6.09
CA LEU A 192 0.06 5.01 5.47
C LEU A 192 -1.08 4.64 4.54
N GLY A 193 -0.96 3.54 3.83
CA GLY A 193 -1.96 3.08 2.90
C GLY A 193 -1.82 1.59 2.57
N MET A 194 -2.89 1.01 2.05
CA MET A 194 -2.92 -0.39 1.67
C MET A 194 -3.92 -0.62 0.54
N HIS A 195 -3.52 -1.41 -0.45
CA HIS A 195 -4.44 -2.07 -1.37
C HIS A 195 -4.72 -3.48 -0.92
N ILE A 196 -5.96 -3.88 -1.05
CA ILE A 196 -6.45 -5.24 -0.80
C ILE A 196 -7.13 -5.70 -2.08
N SER A 197 -6.65 -6.76 -2.69
CA SER A 197 -7.27 -7.39 -3.85
C SER A 197 -7.79 -8.75 -3.46
N THR A 198 -9.07 -9.04 -3.71
CA THR A 198 -9.69 -10.33 -3.40
C THR A 198 -10.33 -10.94 -4.65
N LYS A 199 -10.01 -12.20 -4.95
CA LYS A 199 -10.54 -12.95 -6.11
C LYS A 199 -11.92 -13.52 -5.83
N GLU A 200 -12.90 -12.66 -5.56
CA GLU A 200 -14.30 -13.05 -5.37
C GLU A 200 -15.06 -13.19 -6.68
N ILE A 201 -14.63 -12.46 -7.68
CA ILE A 201 -15.14 -12.42 -9.05
C ILE A 201 -13.96 -12.49 -10.03
N PRO A 202 -14.18 -12.77 -11.34
CA PRO A 202 -13.11 -12.85 -12.33
C PRO A 202 -12.18 -11.64 -12.35
N ASP A 203 -12.73 -10.43 -12.28
CA ASP A 203 -11.99 -9.16 -12.33
C ASP A 203 -11.50 -8.69 -10.95
N TRP A 204 -11.55 -9.53 -9.94
CA TRP A 204 -11.22 -9.22 -8.56
C TRP A 204 -12.11 -8.11 -7.96
N VAL A 205 -12.11 -8.00 -6.66
CA VAL A 205 -12.61 -6.85 -5.91
C VAL A 205 -11.41 -6.10 -5.34
N TRP A 206 -11.39 -4.79 -5.51
CA TRP A 206 -10.28 -3.92 -5.18
C TRP A 206 -10.70 -2.96 -4.10
N ALA A 207 -10.05 -3.03 -2.94
CA ALA A 207 -10.21 -2.07 -1.86
C ALA A 207 -8.90 -1.33 -1.66
N THR A 208 -9.01 -0.05 -1.35
CA THR A 208 -7.89 0.78 -0.94
C THR A 208 -8.23 1.51 0.34
N LEU A 209 -7.25 1.64 1.22
CA LEU A 209 -7.39 2.39 2.45
C LEU A 209 -6.14 3.23 2.71
N TRP A 210 -6.31 4.37 3.36
CA TRP A 210 -5.21 5.26 3.73
C TRP A 210 -5.51 6.00 5.02
N TRP A 211 -4.47 6.24 5.81
CA TRP A 211 -4.59 6.95 7.06
C TRP A 211 -4.95 8.42 6.84
N HIS A 212 -5.81 8.96 7.69
CA HIS A 212 -6.22 10.35 7.66
C HIS A 212 -6.49 10.86 9.09
N ASP A 213 -6.18 12.13 9.34
CA ASP A 213 -6.40 12.80 10.65
C ASP A 213 -7.87 13.19 10.90
N SER A 214 -8.70 13.17 9.86
CA SER A 214 -10.15 13.41 9.91
C SER A 214 -10.89 12.25 9.23
N PRO A 215 -10.86 11.04 9.82
CA PRO A 215 -11.33 9.82 9.16
C PRO A 215 -12.87 9.74 9.07
N ASP A 216 -13.59 10.56 9.79
CA ASP A 216 -15.06 10.55 9.79
C ASP A 216 -15.68 11.57 8.83
N ASP A 217 -14.84 12.35 8.13
CA ASP A 217 -15.26 13.39 7.21
C ASP A 217 -15.11 12.97 5.74
N GLY A 218 -16.01 13.54 4.92
CA GLY A 218 -15.94 13.40 3.47
C GLY A 218 -16.46 12.08 2.89
N PRO A 219 -16.37 11.92 1.56
CA PRO A 219 -17.00 10.80 0.85
C PRO A 219 -16.36 9.45 1.14
N TYR A 220 -15.10 9.41 1.52
CA TYR A 220 -14.35 8.19 1.80
C TYR A 220 -14.55 7.66 3.23
N ALA A 221 -15.21 8.42 4.09
CA ALA A 221 -15.64 7.99 5.41
C ALA A 221 -16.88 7.08 5.34
N VAL A 222 -17.71 7.26 4.30
CA VAL A 222 -18.94 6.50 4.09
C VAL A 222 -18.61 5.10 3.54
N GLY A 223 -19.21 4.07 4.12
CA GLY A 223 -19.03 2.70 3.64
C GLY A 223 -17.90 1.93 4.33
N ARG A 224 -17.18 2.53 5.24
CA ARG A 224 -16.22 1.80 6.10
C ARG A 224 -16.97 0.77 6.97
N PRO A 225 -16.41 -0.44 7.14
CA PRO A 225 -17.03 -1.44 8.02
C PRO A 225 -17.19 -0.90 9.45
N ALA A 226 -18.39 -1.02 9.99
CA ALA A 226 -18.67 -0.57 11.36
C ALA A 226 -17.87 -1.33 12.44
N ALA A 227 -17.34 -2.50 12.09
CA ALA A 227 -16.51 -3.33 12.98
C ALA A 227 -15.07 -2.85 13.12
N LEU A 228 -14.63 -1.84 12.37
CA LEU A 228 -13.28 -1.29 12.52
C LEU A 228 -13.10 -0.73 13.94
N ALA A 229 -11.99 -1.09 14.56
CA ALA A 229 -11.65 -0.69 15.92
C ALA A 229 -10.18 -0.25 16.02
N GLY A 230 -9.85 0.50 17.09
CA GLY A 230 -8.49 0.99 17.31
C GLY A 230 -8.00 1.84 16.13
N ALA A 231 -6.72 1.77 15.82
CA ALA A 231 -6.08 2.52 14.76
C ALA A 231 -6.73 2.32 13.36
N ALA A 232 -7.36 1.16 13.11
CA ALA A 232 -8.03 0.90 11.83
C ALA A 232 -9.19 1.86 11.53
N ARG A 233 -9.77 2.51 12.54
CA ARG A 233 -10.80 3.53 12.36
C ARG A 233 -10.29 4.83 11.73
N ASN A 234 -8.99 5.07 11.81
CA ASN A 234 -8.36 6.27 11.28
C ASN A 234 -8.00 6.17 9.79
N TYR A 235 -8.53 5.16 9.11
CA TYR A 235 -8.31 4.97 7.67
C TYR A 235 -9.58 5.25 6.89
N LEU A 236 -9.46 6.13 5.91
CA LEU A 236 -10.43 6.30 4.83
C LEU A 236 -10.35 5.10 3.89
N MET A 237 -11.42 4.82 3.16
CA MET A 237 -11.49 3.64 2.30
C MET A 237 -12.31 3.91 1.04
N ASP A 238 -11.90 3.31 -0.07
CA ASP A 238 -12.73 3.15 -1.26
C ASP A 238 -12.63 1.72 -1.81
N VAL A 239 -13.66 1.28 -2.53
CA VAL A 239 -13.77 -0.08 -3.07
C VAL A 239 -14.32 -0.05 -4.48
N THR A 240 -13.74 -0.87 -5.35
CA THR A 240 -14.27 -1.05 -6.70
C THR A 240 -14.19 -2.50 -7.18
N PHE A 241 -15.09 -2.85 -8.08
CA PHE A 241 -15.11 -4.05 -8.91
C PHE A 241 -15.47 -3.72 -10.38
N SER A 242 -15.50 -2.43 -10.70
CA SER A 242 -15.80 -1.92 -12.03
C SER A 242 -14.96 -0.67 -12.32
N ALA A 243 -14.57 -0.49 -13.57
CA ALA A 243 -13.90 0.72 -14.06
C ALA A 243 -14.86 1.92 -14.17
N THR A 244 -16.16 1.67 -14.19
CA THR A 244 -17.20 2.68 -14.36
C THR A 244 -18.22 2.65 -13.21
N ASP A 245 -18.90 3.76 -13.03
CA ASP A 245 -20.07 3.84 -12.18
C ASP A 245 -21.30 3.14 -12.84
N PRO A 246 -22.43 3.00 -12.14
CA PRO A 246 -23.64 2.39 -12.71
C PRO A 246 -24.23 3.14 -13.92
N LYS A 247 -23.80 4.36 -14.17
CA LYS A 247 -24.21 5.17 -15.33
C LYS A 247 -23.25 5.06 -16.51
N GLY A 248 -22.16 4.28 -16.36
CA GLY A 248 -21.14 4.10 -17.38
C GLY A 248 -20.06 5.17 -17.41
N ALA A 249 -20.05 6.13 -16.48
CA ALA A 249 -18.98 7.12 -16.38
C ALA A 249 -17.75 6.53 -15.69
N PRO A 250 -16.52 6.88 -16.12
CA PRO A 250 -15.30 6.43 -15.45
C PRO A 250 -15.31 6.77 -13.96
N ARG A 251 -15.01 5.78 -13.13
CA ARG A 251 -14.95 5.93 -11.66
C ARG A 251 -13.49 5.96 -11.21
N ALA A 252 -13.10 7.02 -10.49
CA ALA A 252 -11.81 7.06 -9.84
C ALA A 252 -11.87 6.29 -8.52
N VAL A 253 -10.91 5.37 -8.32
CA VAL A 253 -10.64 4.68 -7.05
C VAL A 253 -9.14 4.51 -6.93
N MET A 254 -8.52 5.29 -6.07
CA MET A 254 -7.07 5.38 -5.95
C MET A 254 -6.64 5.50 -4.48
N ASN A 255 -5.36 5.31 -4.22
CA ASN A 255 -4.74 5.59 -2.92
C ASN A 255 -3.81 6.81 -3.06
N PRO A 256 -3.96 7.84 -2.23
CA PRO A 256 -3.10 9.03 -2.30
C PRO A 256 -1.61 8.70 -2.22
N TRP A 257 -1.24 7.75 -1.39
CA TRP A 257 0.15 7.35 -1.16
C TRP A 257 0.73 6.46 -2.25
N LEU A 258 -0.12 5.90 -3.11
CA LEU A 258 0.30 4.99 -4.18
C LEU A 258 0.14 5.62 -5.55
N GLU A 259 -1.08 6.05 -5.90
CA GLU A 259 -1.39 6.49 -7.26
C GLU A 259 -1.29 7.99 -7.47
N ALA A 260 -1.54 8.82 -6.44
CA ALA A 260 -1.52 10.28 -6.62
C ALA A 260 -0.15 10.85 -7.07
N ARG A 261 0.88 10.02 -7.05
CA ARG A 261 2.24 10.33 -7.51
C ARG A 261 2.42 10.21 -9.02
N PHE A 262 1.49 9.52 -9.68
CA PHE A 262 1.55 9.31 -11.11
C PHE A 262 0.75 10.37 -11.83
N PRO A 263 1.19 10.80 -13.00
CA PRO A 263 0.34 11.58 -13.89
C PRO A 263 -1.01 10.89 -14.04
N SER A 264 -2.08 11.64 -13.85
CA SER A 264 -3.47 11.13 -13.85
C SER A 264 -3.81 10.10 -12.76
N GLY A 265 -2.93 9.87 -11.78
CA GLY A 265 -3.15 8.88 -10.72
C GLY A 265 -4.41 9.14 -9.89
N VAL A 266 -4.69 10.40 -9.57
CA VAL A 266 -5.88 10.82 -8.80
C VAL A 266 -7.22 10.55 -9.50
N VAL A 267 -7.22 10.29 -10.78
CA VAL A 267 -8.41 9.95 -11.58
C VAL A 267 -8.38 8.52 -12.07
N SER A 268 -7.41 7.73 -11.62
CA SER A 268 -7.27 6.33 -11.99
C SER A 268 -8.24 5.42 -11.23
N ASN A 269 -8.28 4.18 -11.66
CA ASN A 269 -9.01 3.11 -10.99
C ASN A 269 -8.07 1.91 -10.81
N CYS A 270 -8.11 1.28 -9.64
CA CYS A 270 -7.30 0.09 -9.36
C CYS A 270 -7.43 -0.95 -10.49
N LEU A 271 -8.67 -1.18 -10.93
CA LEU A 271 -8.98 -2.16 -11.97
C LEU A 271 -8.32 -1.83 -13.30
N THR A 272 -8.39 -0.56 -13.76
CA THR A 272 -7.82 -0.16 -15.06
C THR A 272 -6.30 -0.33 -15.10
N CYS A 273 -5.61 -0.08 -14.00
CA CYS A 273 -4.18 -0.32 -13.88
C CYS A 273 -3.87 -1.81 -13.84
N HIS A 274 -4.59 -2.58 -13.02
CA HIS A 274 -4.31 -3.99 -12.79
C HIS A 274 -4.69 -4.90 -13.96
N ARG A 275 -5.69 -4.54 -14.78
CA ARG A 275 -6.00 -5.26 -16.04
C ARG A 275 -4.84 -5.29 -17.02
N ARG A 276 -3.91 -4.35 -16.91
CA ARG A 276 -2.71 -4.28 -17.76
C ARG A 276 -1.53 -5.08 -17.21
N ALA A 277 -1.70 -5.80 -16.11
CA ALA A 277 -0.64 -6.63 -15.54
C ALA A 277 -0.32 -7.81 -16.47
N ALA A 278 0.86 -7.77 -17.07
CA ALA A 278 1.33 -8.79 -18.00
C ALA A 278 2.83 -8.99 -17.90
N TYR A 279 3.28 -10.23 -17.91
CA TYR A 279 4.70 -10.59 -18.01
C TYR A 279 5.21 -10.30 -19.43
N GLY A 280 6.41 -9.75 -19.53
CA GLY A 280 6.97 -9.24 -20.80
C GLY A 280 6.80 -7.74 -20.96
N THR A 281 6.07 -7.06 -20.05
CA THR A 281 6.01 -5.62 -20.00
C THR A 281 7.36 -5.06 -19.55
N GLN A 282 8.02 -4.32 -20.45
CA GLN A 282 9.32 -3.70 -20.15
C GLN A 282 9.19 -2.28 -19.59
N GLU A 283 8.06 -1.67 -19.78
CA GLU A 283 7.79 -0.30 -19.34
C GLU A 283 6.54 -0.27 -18.47
N TYR A 284 6.62 0.43 -17.36
CA TYR A 284 5.43 0.78 -16.60
C TYR A 284 4.58 1.73 -17.46
N LEU A 285 3.39 1.28 -17.76
CA LEU A 285 2.46 2.11 -18.48
C LEU A 285 1.92 3.19 -17.55
N PRO A 286 1.70 4.41 -18.05
CA PRO A 286 1.09 5.45 -17.24
C PRO A 286 -0.25 4.96 -16.69
N VAL A 287 -0.52 5.35 -15.47
CA VAL A 287 -1.81 5.11 -14.82
C VAL A 287 -2.88 5.77 -15.69
N THR A 288 -3.92 5.03 -16.03
CA THR A 288 -4.91 5.47 -17.00
C THR A 288 -6.33 5.37 -16.47
N ARG A 289 -7.20 6.22 -16.97
CA ARG A 289 -8.66 6.11 -16.83
C ARG A 289 -9.27 5.08 -17.78
N GLU A 290 -8.55 4.79 -18.86
CA GLU A 290 -9.06 3.92 -19.91
C GLU A 290 -8.98 2.47 -19.46
N ASP A 291 -10.06 1.77 -19.68
CA ASP A 291 -10.15 0.35 -19.41
C ASP A 291 -9.49 -0.44 -20.55
N THR A 292 -8.63 -1.37 -20.20
CA THR A 292 -7.93 -2.23 -21.14
C THR A 292 -8.69 -3.55 -21.24
N ARG A 293 -9.07 -3.93 -22.45
CA ARG A 293 -9.76 -5.19 -22.70
C ARG A 293 -8.76 -6.35 -22.74
N ILE A 294 -9.24 -7.55 -22.47
CA ILE A 294 -8.44 -8.77 -22.50
C ILE A 294 -7.87 -9.09 -23.90
N ASP A 295 -8.56 -8.64 -24.93
CA ASP A 295 -8.21 -8.80 -26.34
C ASP A 295 -7.48 -7.57 -26.93
N ASP A 296 -6.98 -6.66 -26.08
CA ASP A 296 -6.26 -5.47 -26.52
C ASP A 296 -4.91 -5.86 -27.14
N PRO A 297 -4.51 -5.27 -28.28
CA PRO A 297 -3.18 -5.49 -28.89
C PRO A 297 -1.99 -5.26 -27.98
N TYR A 298 -2.18 -4.54 -26.87
CA TYR A 298 -1.18 -4.41 -25.83
C TYR A 298 -0.65 -5.75 -25.32
N PHE A 299 -1.46 -6.84 -25.41
CA PHE A 299 -1.09 -8.15 -24.89
C PHE A 299 -0.50 -9.10 -25.95
N ASP A 300 -0.39 -8.70 -27.22
CA ASP A 300 -0.02 -9.61 -28.34
C ASP A 300 1.28 -10.39 -28.11
N ASP A 301 2.26 -9.80 -27.41
CA ASP A 301 3.56 -10.39 -27.09
C ASP A 301 3.78 -10.66 -25.59
N LYS A 302 2.73 -10.63 -24.78
CA LYS A 302 2.78 -10.68 -23.32
C LYS A 302 1.89 -11.77 -22.74
N THR A 303 2.26 -12.27 -21.58
CA THR A 303 1.43 -13.18 -20.82
C THR A 303 0.66 -12.41 -19.75
N GLN A 304 -0.65 -12.39 -19.85
CA GLN A 304 -1.51 -11.78 -18.83
C GLN A 304 -1.35 -12.51 -17.50
N THR A 305 -1.25 -11.78 -16.39
CA THR A 305 -0.93 -12.32 -15.07
C THR A 305 -2.12 -12.28 -14.11
N ASP A 306 -3.34 -12.45 -14.63
CA ASP A 306 -4.59 -12.39 -13.86
C ASP A 306 -4.61 -11.17 -12.93
N MET A 307 -4.23 -9.99 -13.47
CA MET A 307 -4.19 -8.70 -12.77
C MET A 307 -3.16 -8.60 -11.64
N VAL A 308 -2.26 -9.56 -11.47
CA VAL A 308 -1.25 -9.55 -10.40
C VAL A 308 0.09 -9.04 -10.93
N TRP A 309 0.39 -7.77 -10.66
CA TRP A 309 1.65 -7.13 -11.08
C TRP A 309 2.90 -7.79 -10.51
N SER A 310 2.83 -8.42 -9.34
CA SER A 310 3.99 -9.11 -8.77
C SER A 310 4.47 -10.27 -9.66
N LEU A 311 3.56 -10.97 -10.35
CA LEU A 311 3.95 -11.99 -11.32
C LEU A 311 4.66 -11.37 -12.53
N ALA A 312 4.16 -10.23 -13.00
CA ALA A 312 4.75 -9.52 -14.12
C ALA A 312 6.17 -9.00 -13.82
N LEU A 313 6.43 -8.59 -12.58
CA LEU A 313 7.64 -7.85 -12.21
C LEU A 313 8.67 -8.65 -11.41
N GLU A 314 8.27 -9.75 -10.77
CA GLU A 314 9.11 -10.45 -9.79
C GLU A 314 9.47 -11.89 -10.21
N ALA A 315 8.80 -12.48 -11.18
CA ALA A 315 9.17 -13.79 -11.72
C ALA A 315 10.58 -13.76 -12.34
N ARG A 316 11.39 -14.80 -12.05
CA ARG A 316 12.82 -14.89 -12.41
C ARG A 316 13.12 -16.11 -13.26
#